data_99ffa28cd3f69b77f1ba6aa636f31f00
#
_entry.id   99ffa28cd3f69b77f1ba6aa636f31f00
#
_cell.length_a   1.000
_cell.length_b   1.000
_cell.length_c   1.000
_cell.angle_alpha   90.00
_cell.angle_beta   90.00
_cell.angle_gamma   90.00
#
_symmetry.space_group_name_H-M   'P 1'
#
loop_
_entity.id
_entity.type
_entity.pdbx_description
1 polymer ?
#
loop_
_entity_poly.entity_id
_entity_poly.type
_entity_poly.pdbx_seq_one_letter_code
_entity_poly.pdbx_strand_id
1 'polypeptide(L)'
;MKTFGPEFLGSLTPRPYYWRYILTYVALLMGSTLAKIKIKGRANLPKKGPYVVACNHFSDYDPLFFSYAIRQPINFIAASDQEVDLVFAWAPYIYGWIPVDRKRLSPSTIKRSLSVLKKGEILGIFPDGGVSYNLLNKPKKGTVFLSNLGKAPIVPMAIYGAERAWEGSLKGVR
;
A
#
# COMPACT_ATOMS: atom_id res chain seq x y z
N MET A 1 -3.18 13.39 -19.48
CA MET A 1 -3.43 11.96 -19.22
C MET A 1 -4.78 11.84 -18.55
N LYS A 2 -5.55 10.74 -18.77
CA LYS A 2 -6.85 10.55 -18.06
C LYS A 2 -6.56 10.06 -16.66
N THR A 3 -7.11 10.72 -15.64
CA THR A 3 -7.00 10.36 -14.23
C THR A 3 -8.36 9.96 -13.67
N PHE A 4 -8.37 9.13 -12.64
CA PHE A 4 -9.57 8.81 -11.87
C PHE A 4 -9.59 9.64 -10.59
N GLY A 5 -10.68 10.36 -10.39
CA GLY A 5 -10.85 11.22 -9.23
C GLY A 5 -11.20 10.45 -7.95
N PRO A 6 -11.09 11.14 -6.79
CA PRO A 6 -11.26 10.54 -5.47
C PRO A 6 -12.63 9.90 -5.24
N GLU A 7 -13.71 10.44 -5.79
CA GLU A 7 -15.06 9.89 -5.65
C GLU A 7 -15.17 8.50 -6.27
N PHE A 8 -14.67 8.33 -7.49
CA PHE A 8 -14.64 7.04 -8.16
C PHE A 8 -13.78 6.03 -7.39
N LEU A 9 -12.57 6.43 -7.00
CA LEU A 9 -11.66 5.57 -6.24
C LEU A 9 -12.26 5.14 -4.89
N GLY A 10 -12.94 6.06 -4.19
CA GLY A 10 -13.59 5.78 -2.92
C GLY A 10 -14.80 4.84 -3.00
N SER A 11 -15.41 4.70 -4.19
CA SER A 11 -16.52 3.78 -4.45
C SER A 11 -16.06 2.35 -4.71
N LEU A 12 -14.79 2.12 -5.04
CA LEU A 12 -14.27 0.81 -5.37
C LEU A 12 -14.28 -0.13 -4.16
N THR A 13 -14.77 -1.34 -4.39
CA THR A 13 -14.70 -2.44 -3.43
C THR A 13 -13.65 -3.45 -3.88
N PRO A 14 -12.83 -3.99 -2.96
CA PRO A 14 -11.82 -4.96 -3.32
C PRO A 14 -12.46 -6.22 -3.91
N ARG A 15 -11.79 -6.81 -4.89
CA ARG A 15 -12.17 -8.13 -5.41
C ARG A 15 -12.06 -9.20 -4.32
N PRO A 16 -12.74 -10.35 -4.44
CA PRO A 16 -12.60 -11.46 -3.50
C PRO A 16 -11.15 -11.81 -3.23
N TYR A 17 -10.83 -12.23 -2.00
CA TYR A 17 -9.46 -12.43 -1.52
C TYR A 17 -8.63 -13.35 -2.44
N TYR A 18 -9.21 -14.46 -2.91
CA TYR A 18 -8.52 -15.42 -3.78
C TYR A 18 -8.08 -14.81 -5.13
N TRP A 19 -8.90 -13.94 -5.73
CA TRP A 19 -8.54 -13.23 -6.95
C TRP A 19 -7.40 -12.25 -6.70
N ARG A 20 -7.47 -11.49 -5.61
CA ARG A 20 -6.39 -10.58 -5.21
C ARG A 20 -5.09 -11.33 -4.98
N TYR A 21 -5.17 -12.53 -4.39
CA TYR A 21 -4.01 -13.39 -4.16
C TYR A 21 -3.37 -13.82 -5.48
N ILE A 22 -4.14 -14.36 -6.42
CA ILE A 22 -3.65 -14.77 -7.75
C ILE A 22 -3.02 -13.57 -8.48
N LEU A 23 -3.71 -12.45 -8.54
CA LEU A 23 -3.23 -11.25 -9.23
C LEU A 23 -1.98 -10.65 -8.56
N THR A 24 -1.83 -10.81 -7.25
CA THR A 24 -0.57 -10.44 -6.56
C THR A 24 0.60 -11.24 -7.13
N TYR A 25 0.46 -12.55 -7.30
CA TYR A 25 1.54 -13.37 -7.85
C TYR A 25 1.82 -13.08 -9.33
N VAL A 26 0.80 -12.81 -10.12
CA VAL A 26 0.99 -12.37 -11.52
C VAL A 26 1.78 -11.05 -11.57
N ALA A 27 1.38 -10.06 -10.75
CA ALA A 27 2.09 -8.79 -10.66
C ALA A 27 3.53 -8.94 -10.16
N LEU A 28 3.75 -9.87 -9.21
CA LEU A 28 5.11 -10.19 -8.72
C LEU A 28 5.98 -10.81 -9.79
N LEU A 29 5.45 -11.73 -10.58
CA LEU A 29 6.17 -12.35 -11.68
C LEU A 29 6.59 -11.28 -12.70
N MET A 30 5.68 -10.41 -13.10
CA MET A 30 5.97 -9.29 -14.00
C MET A 30 6.99 -8.33 -13.38
N GLY A 31 6.83 -7.93 -12.11
CA GLY A 31 7.73 -7.02 -11.43
C GLY A 31 9.15 -7.56 -11.27
N SER A 32 9.31 -8.88 -11.10
CA SER A 32 10.62 -9.52 -10.98
C SER A 32 11.48 -9.43 -12.26
N THR A 33 10.84 -9.24 -13.40
CA THR A 33 11.54 -9.04 -14.67
C THR A 33 11.98 -7.59 -14.89
N LEU A 34 11.34 -6.64 -14.21
CA LEU A 34 11.55 -5.21 -14.40
C LEU A 34 12.61 -4.62 -13.45
N ALA A 35 12.80 -5.21 -12.26
CA ALA A 35 13.74 -4.68 -11.28
C ALA A 35 14.40 -5.77 -10.44
N LYS A 36 15.67 -5.53 -10.06
CA LYS A 36 16.40 -6.39 -9.10
C LYS A 36 16.04 -6.00 -7.66
N ILE A 37 15.02 -6.64 -7.09
CA ILE A 37 14.54 -6.34 -5.75
C ILE A 37 15.20 -7.26 -4.73
N LYS A 38 15.87 -6.68 -3.72
CA LYS A 38 16.44 -7.42 -2.58
C LYS A 38 15.53 -7.26 -1.37
N ILE A 39 15.06 -8.38 -0.80
CA ILE A 39 14.22 -8.37 0.40
C ILE A 39 15.03 -8.90 1.57
N LYS A 40 15.01 -8.18 2.70
CA LYS A 40 15.61 -8.60 3.98
C LYS A 40 14.52 -8.68 5.05
N GLY A 41 14.69 -9.58 6.02
CA GLY A 41 13.81 -9.67 7.19
C GLY A 41 12.42 -10.25 6.92
N ARG A 42 12.16 -10.85 5.76
CA ARG A 42 10.85 -11.43 5.44
C ARG A 42 10.42 -12.54 6.42
N ALA A 43 11.35 -13.25 7.00
CA ALA A 43 11.07 -14.26 8.03
C ALA A 43 10.41 -13.67 9.30
N ASN A 44 10.53 -12.36 9.51
CA ASN A 44 9.93 -11.66 10.65
C ASN A 44 8.45 -11.32 10.42
N LEU A 45 7.92 -11.52 9.20
CA LEU A 45 6.52 -11.27 8.92
C LEU A 45 5.64 -12.33 9.58
N PRO A 46 4.50 -11.96 10.18
CA PRO A 46 3.51 -12.92 10.60
C PRO A 46 3.06 -13.77 9.41
N LYS A 47 2.94 -15.08 9.61
CA LYS A 47 2.51 -16.01 8.55
C LYS A 47 1.09 -15.71 8.03
N LYS A 48 0.24 -15.16 8.90
CA LYS A 48 -1.15 -14.79 8.60
C LYS A 48 -1.50 -13.47 9.31
N GLY A 49 -2.42 -12.70 8.72
CA GLY A 49 -3.00 -11.54 9.37
C GLY A 49 -3.91 -11.90 10.57
N PRO A 50 -4.47 -10.90 11.25
CA PRO A 50 -4.35 -9.49 10.90
C PRO A 50 -3.05 -8.87 11.38
N TYR A 51 -2.49 -7.96 10.58
CA TYR A 51 -1.43 -7.05 11.01
C TYR A 51 -1.45 -5.76 10.18
N VAL A 52 -0.83 -4.73 10.72
CA VAL A 52 -0.68 -3.43 10.05
C VAL A 52 0.77 -3.31 9.61
N VAL A 53 1.02 -3.09 8.33
CA VAL A 53 2.37 -2.78 7.86
C VAL A 53 2.51 -1.28 7.69
N ALA A 54 3.53 -0.72 8.32
CA ALA A 54 3.88 0.70 8.24
C ALA A 54 5.17 0.87 7.45
N CYS A 55 5.12 1.62 6.35
CA CYS A 55 6.25 1.81 5.43
C CYS A 55 6.46 3.29 5.11
N ASN A 56 7.71 3.71 4.87
CA ASN A 56 8.01 4.99 4.27
C ASN A 56 7.45 5.09 2.84
N HIS A 57 7.29 6.33 2.33
CA HIS A 57 6.69 6.57 1.02
C HIS A 57 7.52 7.58 0.22
N PHE A 58 8.37 7.08 -0.66
CA PHE A 58 9.29 7.90 -1.47
C PHE A 58 8.95 7.91 -2.97
N SER A 59 8.04 7.04 -3.41
CA SER A 59 7.67 6.92 -4.81
C SER A 59 6.24 6.41 -4.98
N ASP A 60 5.56 6.80 -6.05
CA ASP A 60 4.24 6.26 -6.43
C ASP A 60 4.28 4.75 -6.73
N TYR A 61 5.46 4.18 -6.94
CA TYR A 61 5.69 2.74 -7.12
C TYR A 61 5.80 1.96 -5.79
N ASP A 62 5.89 2.63 -4.65
CA ASP A 62 6.05 1.96 -3.36
C ASP A 62 4.96 0.92 -3.05
N PRO A 63 3.67 1.13 -3.36
CA PRO A 63 2.66 0.10 -3.16
C PRO A 63 2.96 -1.21 -3.90
N LEU A 64 3.59 -1.14 -5.08
CA LEU A 64 4.02 -2.32 -5.84
C LEU A 64 5.17 -3.05 -5.13
N PHE A 65 6.22 -2.32 -4.72
CA PHE A 65 7.36 -2.90 -3.99
C PHE A 65 6.96 -3.42 -2.62
N PHE A 66 6.03 -2.75 -1.97
CA PHE A 66 5.42 -3.16 -0.72
C PHE A 66 4.72 -4.53 -0.90
N SER A 67 3.86 -4.64 -1.91
CA SER A 67 3.17 -5.90 -2.25
C SER A 67 4.16 -7.01 -2.62
N TYR A 68 5.25 -6.66 -3.33
CA TYR A 68 6.31 -7.59 -3.68
C TYR A 68 7.01 -8.19 -2.43
N ALA A 69 7.26 -7.37 -1.41
CA ALA A 69 7.89 -7.83 -0.18
C ALA A 69 6.98 -8.74 0.65
N ILE A 70 5.71 -8.39 0.77
CA ILE A 70 4.73 -9.10 1.62
C ILE A 70 4.22 -10.38 0.96
N ARG A 71 3.99 -10.36 -0.36
CA ARG A 71 3.44 -11.49 -1.16
C ARG A 71 2.06 -11.98 -0.69
N GLN A 72 1.27 -11.11 -0.13
CA GLN A 72 -0.11 -11.34 0.26
C GLN A 72 -0.95 -10.13 -0.13
N PRO A 73 -2.25 -10.28 -0.38
CA PRO A 73 -3.11 -9.16 -0.66
C PRO A 73 -3.12 -8.15 0.48
N ILE A 74 -2.88 -6.90 0.16
CA ILE A 74 -2.82 -5.79 1.11
C ILE A 74 -3.96 -4.82 0.80
N ASN A 75 -4.60 -4.31 1.84
CA ASN A 75 -5.58 -3.24 1.72
C ASN A 75 -4.89 -1.93 2.09
N PHE A 76 -4.72 -1.03 1.11
CA PHE A 76 -4.04 0.23 1.33
C PHE A 76 -4.99 1.34 1.79
N ILE A 77 -4.54 2.11 2.77
CA ILE A 77 -5.12 3.42 3.07
C ILE A 77 -4.43 4.44 2.19
N ALA A 78 -5.21 5.18 1.43
CA ALA A 78 -4.69 6.19 0.52
C ALA A 78 -5.46 7.50 0.63
N ALA A 79 -4.78 8.61 0.32
CA ALA A 79 -5.34 9.94 0.46
C ALA A 79 -6.60 10.11 -0.40
N SER A 80 -7.66 10.67 0.20
CA SER A 80 -8.95 10.88 -0.46
C SER A 80 -8.91 11.98 -1.52
N ASP A 81 -7.89 12.82 -1.51
CA ASP A 81 -7.64 13.88 -2.48
C ASP A 81 -6.67 13.46 -3.60
N GLN A 82 -6.26 12.18 -3.63
CA GLN A 82 -5.35 11.66 -4.64
C GLN A 82 -6.09 11.36 -5.94
N GLU A 83 -5.51 11.80 -7.05
CA GLU A 83 -5.86 11.34 -8.39
C GLU A 83 -4.91 10.19 -8.79
N VAL A 84 -5.46 9.18 -9.45
CA VAL A 84 -4.67 8.04 -9.92
C VAL A 84 -4.67 8.01 -11.43
N ASP A 85 -3.48 7.99 -11.99
CA ASP A 85 -3.29 7.83 -13.42
C ASP A 85 -3.87 6.51 -13.93
N LEU A 86 -4.40 6.51 -15.15
CA LEU A 86 -5.00 5.33 -15.79
C LEU A 86 -4.07 4.11 -15.75
N VAL A 87 -2.76 4.33 -15.90
CA VAL A 87 -1.75 3.25 -15.86
C VAL A 87 -1.72 2.54 -14.51
N PHE A 88 -2.04 3.23 -13.42
CA PHE A 88 -2.06 2.66 -12.05
C PHE A 88 -3.45 2.32 -11.54
N ALA A 89 -4.52 2.64 -12.29
CA ALA A 89 -5.91 2.44 -11.86
C ALA A 89 -6.29 0.97 -11.62
N TRP A 90 -5.54 0.04 -12.20
CA TRP A 90 -5.73 -1.39 -11.96
C TRP A 90 -5.53 -1.78 -10.47
N ALA A 91 -4.62 -1.10 -9.76
CA ALA A 91 -4.33 -1.42 -8.37
C ALA A 91 -5.53 -1.11 -7.44
N PRO A 92 -6.10 0.10 -7.38
CA PRO A 92 -7.32 0.35 -6.61
C PRO A 92 -8.52 -0.46 -7.11
N TYR A 93 -8.60 -0.78 -8.41
CA TYR A 93 -9.68 -1.61 -8.95
C TYR A 93 -9.65 -3.05 -8.40
N ILE A 94 -8.46 -3.62 -8.22
CA ILE A 94 -8.28 -4.99 -7.72
C ILE A 94 -8.33 -5.05 -6.19
N TYR A 95 -7.53 -4.20 -5.54
CA TYR A 95 -7.31 -4.25 -4.09
C TYR A 95 -8.28 -3.40 -3.29
N GLY A 96 -9.03 -2.54 -3.94
CA GLY A 96 -9.87 -1.54 -3.30
C GLY A 96 -9.06 -0.34 -2.83
N TRP A 97 -9.77 0.62 -2.30
CA TRP A 97 -9.23 1.89 -1.84
C TRP A 97 -9.88 2.27 -0.52
N ILE A 98 -9.11 2.41 0.53
CA ILE A 98 -9.61 2.93 1.81
C ILE A 98 -9.26 4.42 1.85
N PRO A 99 -10.22 5.32 1.55
CA PRO A 99 -9.93 6.74 1.50
C PRO A 99 -9.65 7.29 2.91
N VAL A 100 -8.64 8.16 3.02
CA VAL A 100 -8.33 8.89 4.24
C VAL A 100 -8.15 10.36 3.95
N ASP A 101 -8.81 11.21 4.72
CA ASP A 101 -8.50 12.63 4.77
C ASP A 101 -7.15 12.81 5.47
N ARG A 102 -6.19 13.48 4.79
CA ARG A 102 -4.83 13.71 5.32
C ARG A 102 -4.82 14.53 6.61
N LYS A 103 -5.86 15.34 6.84
CA LYS A 103 -6.00 16.19 8.03
C LYS A 103 -6.70 15.47 9.16
N ARG A 104 -7.62 14.56 8.85
CA ARG A 104 -8.51 13.94 9.84
C ARG A 104 -8.82 12.48 9.49
N LEU A 105 -8.65 11.60 10.47
CA LEU A 105 -9.08 10.21 10.33
C LEU A 105 -10.61 10.12 10.50
N SER A 106 -11.32 9.88 9.41
CA SER A 106 -12.79 9.84 9.39
C SER A 106 -13.35 8.54 9.99
N PRO A 107 -14.58 8.56 10.55
CA PRO A 107 -15.24 7.33 11.03
C PRO A 107 -15.37 6.26 9.94
N SER A 108 -15.58 6.64 8.68
CA SER A 108 -15.68 5.71 7.56
C SER A 108 -14.35 5.01 7.27
N THR A 109 -13.23 5.73 7.31
CA THR A 109 -11.88 5.18 7.19
C THR A 109 -11.61 4.17 8.32
N ILE A 110 -11.92 4.54 9.56
CA ILE A 110 -11.78 3.66 10.72
C ILE A 110 -12.60 2.38 10.53
N LYS A 111 -13.88 2.50 10.20
CA LYS A 111 -14.79 1.36 10.00
C LYS A 111 -14.27 0.41 8.90
N ARG A 112 -13.83 0.95 7.76
CA ARG A 112 -13.28 0.15 6.65
C ARG A 112 -11.99 -0.55 7.07
N SER A 113 -11.05 0.15 7.71
CA SER A 113 -9.79 -0.42 8.19
C SER A 113 -10.00 -1.54 9.22
N LEU A 114 -10.90 -1.34 10.17
CA LEU A 114 -11.24 -2.36 11.15
C LEU A 114 -11.94 -3.56 10.53
N SER A 115 -12.76 -3.37 9.50
CA SER A 115 -13.38 -4.47 8.75
C SER A 115 -12.32 -5.36 8.08
N VAL A 116 -11.26 -4.77 7.52
CA VAL A 116 -10.12 -5.50 6.97
C VAL A 116 -9.42 -6.34 8.04
N LEU A 117 -9.08 -5.72 9.18
CA LEU A 117 -8.39 -6.41 10.27
C LEU A 117 -9.24 -7.53 10.89
N LYS A 118 -10.56 -7.31 11.05
CA LYS A 118 -11.50 -8.33 11.52
C LYS A 118 -11.59 -9.56 10.61
N LYS A 119 -11.36 -9.39 9.31
CA LYS A 119 -11.29 -10.51 8.35
C LYS A 119 -9.96 -11.25 8.37
N GLY A 120 -9.01 -10.86 9.22
CA GLY A 120 -7.67 -11.42 9.25
C GLY A 120 -6.80 -10.97 8.09
N GLU A 121 -7.16 -9.88 7.40
CA GLU A 121 -6.42 -9.34 6.26
C GLU A 121 -5.39 -8.30 6.70
N ILE A 122 -4.48 -7.94 5.78
CA ILE A 122 -3.37 -7.03 6.02
C ILE A 122 -3.77 -5.61 5.64
N LEU A 123 -3.45 -4.66 6.53
CA LEU A 123 -3.63 -3.24 6.30
C LEU A 123 -2.27 -2.59 6.01
N GLY A 124 -2.12 -1.98 4.84
CA GLY A 124 -0.92 -1.23 4.44
C GLY A 124 -1.11 0.26 4.68
N ILE A 125 -0.16 0.88 5.35
CA ILE A 125 -0.19 2.30 5.68
C ILE A 125 1.16 2.93 5.37
N PHE A 126 1.12 4.10 4.77
CA PHE A 126 2.24 5.02 4.66
C PHE A 126 2.05 6.14 5.70
N PRO A 127 2.70 6.05 6.87
CA PRO A 127 2.44 6.98 7.99
C PRO A 127 2.78 8.43 7.68
N ASP A 128 3.65 8.67 6.69
CA ASP A 128 4.04 10.00 6.22
C ASP A 128 2.85 10.79 5.66
N GLY A 129 1.83 10.08 5.16
CA GLY A 129 0.60 10.66 4.63
C GLY A 129 0.73 11.28 3.25
N GLY A 130 1.79 10.99 2.52
CA GLY A 130 2.06 11.40 1.15
C GLY A 130 3.48 11.03 0.73
N VAL A 131 3.77 11.10 -0.57
CA VAL A 131 5.11 10.86 -1.10
C VAL A 131 6.07 11.93 -0.61
N SER A 132 7.22 11.52 -0.11
CA SER A 132 8.26 12.38 0.46
C SER A 132 9.58 12.09 -0.26
N TYR A 133 9.96 12.93 -1.21
CA TYR A 133 11.07 12.64 -2.12
C TYR A 133 12.47 12.64 -1.47
N ASN A 134 12.67 13.24 -0.30
CA ASN A 134 14.01 13.38 0.29
C ASN A 134 14.10 13.25 1.80
N LEU A 135 13.03 13.28 2.54
CA LEU A 135 13.04 13.29 4.01
C LEU A 135 11.87 12.45 4.57
N LEU A 136 12.14 11.69 5.62
CA LEU A 136 11.09 11.07 6.39
C LEU A 136 10.26 12.12 7.11
N ASN A 137 8.98 12.21 6.82
CA ASN A 137 8.06 13.05 7.54
C ASN A 137 7.75 12.46 8.92
N LYS A 138 7.34 13.31 9.85
CA LYS A 138 6.88 12.84 11.15
C LYS A 138 5.67 11.92 10.97
N PRO A 139 5.72 10.65 11.42
CA PRO A 139 4.65 9.71 11.20
C PRO A 139 3.35 10.12 11.90
N LYS A 140 2.24 9.98 11.21
CA LYS A 140 0.91 10.28 11.77
C LYS A 140 0.46 9.20 12.74
N LYS A 141 -0.20 9.61 13.82
CA LYS A 141 -0.69 8.73 14.90
C LYS A 141 -1.76 7.72 14.45
N GLY A 142 -2.35 7.88 13.26
CA GLY A 142 -3.40 7.02 12.73
C GLY A 142 -3.01 5.54 12.65
N THR A 143 -1.76 5.22 12.33
CA THR A 143 -1.24 3.85 12.28
C THR A 143 -1.35 3.15 13.64
N VAL A 144 -0.86 3.80 14.70
CA VAL A 144 -0.91 3.26 16.06
C VAL A 144 -2.37 3.15 16.55
N PHE A 145 -3.18 4.16 16.24
CA PHE A 145 -4.60 4.14 16.60
C PHE A 145 -5.35 2.95 15.98
N LEU A 146 -5.18 2.71 14.68
CA LEU A 146 -5.84 1.59 13.99
C LEU A 146 -5.32 0.22 14.45
N SER A 147 -4.01 0.10 14.70
CA SER A 147 -3.40 -1.11 15.26
C SER A 147 -3.99 -1.46 16.63
N ASN A 148 -4.05 -0.49 17.51
CA ASN A 148 -4.59 -0.66 18.87
C ASN A 148 -6.07 -1.06 18.84
N LEU A 149 -6.88 -0.31 18.09
CA LEU A 149 -8.32 -0.55 17.98
C LEU A 149 -8.64 -1.88 17.28
N GLY A 150 -7.83 -2.26 16.30
CA GLY A 150 -7.93 -3.52 15.57
C GLY A 150 -7.26 -4.71 16.26
N LYS A 151 -6.56 -4.50 17.39
CA LYS A 151 -5.75 -5.51 18.09
C LYS A 151 -4.80 -6.26 17.15
N ALA A 152 -4.20 -5.53 16.21
CA ALA A 152 -3.34 -6.07 15.17
C ALA A 152 -1.91 -5.51 15.34
N PRO A 153 -0.86 -6.35 15.36
CA PRO A 153 0.51 -5.88 15.54
C PRO A 153 0.94 -4.99 14.37
N ILE A 154 1.83 -4.03 14.65
CA ILE A 154 2.49 -3.23 13.63
C ILE A 154 3.78 -3.93 13.19
N VAL A 155 3.92 -4.09 11.88
CA VAL A 155 5.14 -4.57 11.23
C VAL A 155 5.79 -3.37 10.54
N PRO A 156 6.92 -2.87 11.03
CA PRO A 156 7.64 -1.79 10.34
C PRO A 156 8.34 -2.35 9.10
N MET A 157 8.28 -1.60 8.00
CA MET A 157 8.95 -1.90 6.76
C MET A 157 9.64 -0.64 6.23
N ALA A 158 10.74 -0.81 5.50
CA ALA A 158 11.41 0.28 4.81
C ALA A 158 11.68 -0.10 3.36
N ILE A 159 11.45 0.84 2.43
CA ILE A 159 11.76 0.74 1.02
C ILE A 159 12.87 1.76 0.71
N TYR A 160 13.90 1.31 -0.01
CA TYR A 160 15.01 2.13 -0.47
C TYR A 160 15.23 1.94 -1.97
N GLY A 161 15.54 3.01 -2.68
CA GLY A 161 15.83 2.99 -4.11
C GLY A 161 14.61 3.06 -5.02
N ALA A 162 13.39 3.09 -4.46
CA ALA A 162 12.15 3.22 -5.21
C ALA A 162 12.03 4.59 -5.90
N GLU A 163 12.62 5.62 -5.33
CA GLU A 163 12.70 6.97 -5.89
C GLU A 163 13.43 7.02 -7.24
N ARG A 164 14.31 6.04 -7.49
CA ARG A 164 15.09 5.92 -8.74
C ARG A 164 14.46 4.94 -9.73
N ALA A 165 13.39 4.27 -9.40
CA ALA A 165 12.84 3.18 -10.21
C ALA A 165 12.46 3.65 -11.62
N TRP A 166 11.86 4.83 -11.74
CA TRP A 166 11.50 5.43 -13.03
C TRP A 166 12.73 5.92 -13.81
N GLU A 167 13.64 6.61 -13.16
CA GLU A 167 14.87 7.11 -13.79
C GLU A 167 15.76 5.98 -14.30
N GLY A 168 15.89 4.91 -13.52
CA GLY A 168 16.64 3.71 -13.90
C GLY A 168 16.04 2.99 -15.10
N SER A 169 14.71 2.90 -15.16
CA SER A 169 13.99 2.30 -16.29
C SER A 169 14.22 3.07 -17.61
N LEU A 170 14.18 4.41 -17.57
CA LEU A 170 14.37 5.25 -18.75
C LEU A 170 15.84 5.35 -19.20
N LYS A 171 16.79 5.26 -18.28
CA LYS A 171 18.23 5.39 -18.57
C LYS A 171 18.93 4.06 -18.83
N GLY A 172 18.20 2.94 -18.83
CA GLY A 172 18.78 1.60 -19.03
C GLY A 172 19.72 1.15 -17.90
N VAL A 173 19.66 1.77 -16.74
CA VAL A 173 20.41 1.37 -15.55
C VAL A 173 19.71 0.16 -14.96
N ARG A 174 20.18 -1.03 -15.29
CA ARG A 174 19.75 -2.31 -14.74
C ARG A 174 20.49 -2.67 -13.46
#